data_4ee1311c970a80a7b9cc24f08616bf18
#
_entry.id   4ee1311c970a80a7b9cc24f08616bf18
#
_cell.length_a   1.000
_cell.length_b   1.000
_cell.length_c   1.000
_cell.angle_alpha   90.00
_cell.angle_beta   90.00
_cell.angle_gamma   90.00
#
_symmetry.space_group_name_H-M   'P 1'
#
loop_
_entity.id
_entity.type
_entity.pdbx_description
1 polymer ?
#
loop_
_entity_poly.entity_id
_entity_poly.type
_entity_poly.pdbx_seq_one_letter_code
_entity_poly.pdbx_strand_id
1 'polypeptide(L)'
;YKRQVWTAPDSIPARNANRKKEVTNRVTKSNNYYGDAWRQIAVHHGDSLHAAGFRGKGMQIAVIDAGFYNADEISVFKGMDLLGTRDFVNSHSDIYAENYHGMKVLSCMAANKPNVLVGTAPEASYWLLRSEDDDTEQPVEEDYWAEALEFADSVGVDVVNTSLGYYEFDDTTMNYRYRDLDGHYSLMSHSASLAADKGLVLVC
;
A
#
# COMPACT_ATOMS: atom_id res chain seq x y z
N TYR A 1 6.19 -21.70 -12.09
CA TYR A 1 5.08 -20.87 -11.52
C TYR A 1 4.11 -20.56 -12.66
N LYS A 2 2.89 -21.08 -12.61
CA LYS A 2 1.84 -20.75 -13.56
C LYS A 2 1.14 -19.50 -13.05
N ARG A 3 1.44 -18.34 -13.61
CA ARG A 3 0.64 -17.12 -13.42
C ARG A 3 -0.79 -17.38 -13.85
N GLN A 4 -1.73 -17.21 -12.93
CA GLN A 4 -3.14 -17.14 -13.29
C GLN A 4 -3.39 -15.74 -13.86
N VAL A 5 -3.44 -15.62 -15.18
CA VAL A 5 -3.82 -14.38 -15.85
C VAL A 5 -5.32 -14.16 -15.59
N TRP A 6 -5.64 -13.12 -14.84
CA TRP A 6 -7.02 -12.70 -14.63
C TRP A 6 -7.57 -12.13 -15.95
N THR A 7 -8.50 -12.81 -16.58
CA THR A 7 -9.25 -12.27 -17.70
C THR A 7 -10.58 -11.74 -17.18
N ALA A 8 -10.87 -10.45 -17.42
CA ALA A 8 -12.17 -9.90 -17.10
C ALA A 8 -13.27 -10.68 -17.83
N PRO A 9 -14.41 -10.96 -17.20
CA PRO A 9 -15.52 -11.65 -17.86
C PRO A 9 -16.04 -10.79 -19.02
N ASP A 10 -16.30 -11.42 -20.18
CA ASP A 10 -16.71 -10.79 -21.44
C ASP A 10 -18.05 -10.03 -21.38
N SER A 11 -18.75 -10.04 -20.27
CA SER A 11 -19.97 -9.25 -20.06
C SER A 11 -20.20 -8.94 -18.58
N ILE A 12 -20.30 -7.64 -18.26
CA ILE A 12 -20.87 -7.20 -16.98
C ILE A 12 -22.40 -7.33 -17.10
N PRO A 13 -23.08 -8.15 -16.28
CA PRO A 13 -24.53 -8.26 -16.34
C PRO A 13 -25.19 -6.90 -16.10
N ALA A 14 -26.21 -6.54 -16.88
CA ALA A 14 -26.97 -5.33 -16.71
C ALA A 14 -27.48 -5.19 -15.27
N ARG A 15 -27.18 -4.07 -14.61
CA ARG A 15 -27.54 -3.79 -13.23
C ARG A 15 -29.05 -3.78 -13.04
N ASN A 16 -29.56 -4.69 -12.25
CA ASN A 16 -30.98 -4.78 -11.91
C ASN A 16 -31.35 -3.59 -10.99
N ALA A 17 -32.43 -2.85 -11.29
CA ALA A 17 -32.86 -1.66 -10.54
C ALA A 17 -33.11 -1.92 -9.03
N ASN A 18 -33.47 -3.17 -8.67
CA ASN A 18 -33.67 -3.60 -7.28
C ASN A 18 -32.35 -3.65 -6.50
N ARG A 19 -31.22 -3.89 -7.17
CA ARG A 19 -29.88 -3.90 -6.54
C ARG A 19 -29.45 -2.50 -6.05
N LYS A 20 -29.91 -1.45 -6.76
CA LYS A 20 -29.65 -0.05 -6.34
C LYS A 20 -30.29 0.30 -5.00
N LYS A 21 -31.48 -0.22 -4.70
CA LYS A 21 -32.16 0.00 -3.40
C LYS A 21 -31.50 -0.78 -2.25
N GLU A 22 -31.05 -1.99 -2.49
CA GLU A 22 -30.32 -2.79 -1.48
C GLU A 22 -28.94 -2.22 -1.16
N VAL A 23 -28.21 -1.76 -2.17
CA VAL A 23 -26.90 -1.11 -2.01
C VAL A 23 -27.05 0.22 -1.23
N THR A 24 -28.08 1.04 -1.56
CA THR A 24 -28.33 2.31 -0.86
C THR A 24 -28.71 2.08 0.62
N ASN A 25 -29.49 1.05 0.92
CA ASN A 25 -29.86 0.70 2.29
C ASN A 25 -28.71 0.07 3.09
N ARG A 26 -27.75 -0.60 2.42
CA ARG A 26 -26.51 -1.09 3.07
C ARG A 26 -25.54 0.04 3.35
N VAL A 27 -25.39 0.99 2.42
CA VAL A 27 -24.52 2.17 2.59
C VAL A 27 -24.93 3.02 3.80
N THR A 28 -26.23 3.21 4.03
CA THR A 28 -26.72 3.95 5.22
C THR A 28 -26.52 3.20 6.54
N LYS A 29 -26.50 1.86 6.52
CA LYS A 29 -26.19 1.03 7.70
C LYS A 29 -24.68 0.84 7.92
N SER A 30 -23.83 1.00 6.89
CA SER A 30 -22.39 0.77 6.95
C SER A 30 -21.58 1.99 7.40
N ASN A 31 -22.21 3.15 7.58
CA ASN A 31 -21.52 4.37 7.98
C ASN A 31 -20.77 4.21 9.32
N ASN A 32 -21.31 3.43 10.25
CA ASN A 32 -20.62 3.08 11.49
C ASN A 32 -19.52 2.03 11.32
N TYR A 33 -19.63 1.13 10.35
CA TYR A 33 -18.69 0.02 10.17
C TYR A 33 -17.25 0.51 9.90
N TYR A 34 -17.10 1.51 9.05
CA TYR A 34 -15.80 2.06 8.70
C TYR A 34 -15.22 3.04 9.73
N GLY A 35 -16.05 3.50 10.68
CA GLY A 35 -15.64 4.50 11.66
C GLY A 35 -15.11 5.76 10.99
N ASP A 36 -13.95 6.22 11.41
CA ASP A 36 -13.33 7.46 10.91
C ASP A 36 -12.89 7.38 9.42
N ALA A 37 -12.72 6.17 8.88
CA ALA A 37 -12.38 5.98 7.47
C ALA A 37 -13.57 6.15 6.50
N TRP A 38 -14.82 6.29 6.99
CA TRP A 38 -16.01 6.24 6.15
C TRP A 38 -15.94 7.13 4.91
N ARG A 39 -15.57 8.41 5.08
CA ARG A 39 -15.54 9.37 3.96
C ARG A 39 -14.52 8.98 2.89
N GLN A 40 -13.36 8.51 3.30
CA GLN A 40 -12.28 8.07 2.40
C GLN A 40 -12.67 6.82 1.63
N ILE A 41 -13.29 5.84 2.30
CA ILE A 41 -13.79 4.63 1.67
C ILE A 41 -14.93 4.95 0.69
N ALA A 42 -15.88 5.80 1.10
CA ALA A 42 -17.08 6.11 0.31
C ALA A 42 -16.77 6.90 -0.97
N VAL A 43 -15.80 7.82 -0.95
CA VAL A 43 -15.44 8.63 -2.13
C VAL A 43 -14.90 7.78 -3.28
N HIS A 44 -14.29 6.65 -2.97
CA HIS A 44 -13.76 5.69 -3.96
C HIS A 44 -14.71 4.49 -4.19
N HIS A 45 -15.93 4.52 -3.62
CA HIS A 45 -16.87 3.39 -3.66
C HIS A 45 -16.30 2.08 -3.09
N GLY A 46 -15.33 2.16 -2.17
CA GLY A 46 -14.71 1.03 -1.51
C GLY A 46 -15.70 0.20 -0.69
N ASP A 47 -16.74 0.83 -0.13
CA ASP A 47 -17.87 0.16 0.52
C ASP A 47 -18.61 -0.80 -0.42
N SER A 48 -18.77 -0.42 -1.68
CA SER A 48 -19.39 -1.27 -2.71
C SER A 48 -18.50 -2.46 -3.08
N LEU A 49 -17.17 -2.25 -3.15
CA LEU A 49 -16.21 -3.32 -3.36
C LEU A 49 -16.22 -4.31 -2.19
N HIS A 50 -16.19 -3.81 -0.97
CA HIS A 50 -16.27 -4.65 0.23
C HIS A 50 -17.59 -5.43 0.31
N ALA A 51 -18.71 -4.80 -0.06
CA ALA A 51 -20.01 -5.48 -0.12
C ALA A 51 -20.07 -6.59 -1.18
N ALA A 52 -19.25 -6.46 -2.24
CA ALA A 52 -19.07 -7.49 -3.27
C ALA A 52 -18.05 -8.58 -2.88
N GLY A 53 -17.39 -8.45 -1.70
CA GLY A 53 -16.43 -9.42 -1.18
C GLY A 53 -14.95 -9.09 -1.50
N PHE A 54 -14.67 -7.98 -2.17
CA PHE A 54 -13.30 -7.55 -2.50
C PHE A 54 -12.71 -6.76 -1.33
N ARG A 55 -11.98 -7.44 -0.45
CA ARG A 55 -11.39 -6.89 0.78
C ARG A 55 -9.88 -7.16 0.89
N GLY A 56 -9.25 -7.56 -0.21
CA GLY A 56 -7.82 -7.89 -0.29
C GLY A 56 -7.48 -9.34 0.01
N LYS A 57 -8.44 -10.19 0.34
CA LYS A 57 -8.17 -11.60 0.68
C LYS A 57 -7.44 -12.33 -0.44
N GLY A 58 -6.29 -12.94 -0.09
CA GLY A 58 -5.44 -13.68 -1.02
C GLY A 58 -4.47 -12.81 -1.82
N MET A 59 -4.42 -11.49 -1.56
CA MET A 59 -3.45 -10.57 -2.14
C MET A 59 -2.34 -10.28 -1.15
N GLN A 60 -1.11 -10.19 -1.62
CA GLN A 60 0.04 -9.75 -0.84
C GLN A 60 0.37 -8.30 -1.17
N ILE A 61 0.46 -7.46 -0.16
CA ILE A 61 0.77 -6.03 -0.30
C ILE A 61 2.07 -5.74 0.45
N ALA A 62 3.05 -5.16 -0.22
CA ALA A 62 4.20 -4.56 0.43
C ALA A 62 3.95 -3.08 0.66
N VAL A 63 4.22 -2.60 1.86
CA VAL A 63 4.27 -1.18 2.18
C VAL A 63 5.74 -0.83 2.38
N ILE A 64 6.28 0.01 1.48
CA ILE A 64 7.65 0.51 1.53
C ILE A 64 7.59 1.95 2.03
N ASP A 65 8.23 2.23 3.19
CA ASP A 65 8.06 3.51 3.89
C ASP A 65 9.21 3.78 4.89
N ALA A 66 9.15 4.90 5.62
CA ALA A 66 10.18 5.34 6.58
C ALA A 66 10.17 4.59 7.92
N GLY A 67 9.13 3.83 8.23
CA GLY A 67 8.98 3.10 9.49
C GLY A 67 7.52 2.86 9.85
N PHE A 68 7.31 2.05 10.90
CA PHE A 68 5.97 1.57 11.27
C PHE A 68 5.74 1.67 12.78
N TYR A 69 6.06 2.84 13.36
CA TYR A 69 6.05 3.06 14.81
C TYR A 69 4.81 2.50 15.50
N ASN A 70 5.04 1.58 16.47
CA ASN A 70 3.99 0.91 17.25
C ASN A 70 2.93 0.14 16.43
N ALA A 71 3.12 -0.15 15.15
CA ALA A 71 2.11 -0.85 14.35
C ALA A 71 1.78 -2.25 14.89
N ASP A 72 2.71 -2.89 15.57
CA ASP A 72 2.55 -4.18 16.27
C ASP A 72 1.66 -4.09 17.53
N GLU A 73 1.59 -2.91 18.17
CA GLU A 73 0.84 -2.66 19.40
C GLU A 73 -0.55 -2.05 19.15
N ILE A 74 -0.74 -1.35 18.03
CA ILE A 74 -1.96 -0.59 17.76
C ILE A 74 -3.13 -1.52 17.43
N SER A 75 -4.22 -1.38 18.19
CA SER A 75 -5.36 -2.31 18.15
C SER A 75 -6.11 -2.41 16.83
N VAL A 76 -5.97 -1.43 15.90
CA VAL A 76 -6.61 -1.47 14.58
C VAL A 76 -5.94 -2.48 13.65
N PHE A 77 -4.68 -2.87 13.93
CA PHE A 77 -3.93 -3.88 13.18
C PHE A 77 -4.01 -5.27 13.80
N LYS A 78 -4.73 -5.42 14.93
CA LYS A 78 -4.84 -6.71 15.59
C LYS A 78 -5.51 -7.75 14.69
N GLY A 79 -4.76 -8.79 14.37
CA GLY A 79 -5.19 -9.85 13.46
C GLY A 79 -4.94 -9.56 11.97
N MET A 80 -4.19 -8.51 11.65
CA MET A 80 -3.61 -8.33 10.32
C MET A 80 -2.72 -9.54 9.98
N ASP A 81 -2.83 -10.03 8.76
CA ASP A 81 -1.97 -11.10 8.25
C ASP A 81 -0.62 -10.50 7.84
N LEU A 82 0.32 -10.48 8.80
CA LEU A 82 1.69 -9.97 8.60
C LEU A 82 2.59 -11.11 8.16
N LEU A 83 3.12 -11.04 6.94
CA LEU A 83 4.02 -12.02 6.36
C LEU A 83 5.47 -11.85 6.84
N GLY A 84 5.87 -10.60 7.09
CA GLY A 84 7.18 -10.28 7.63
C GLY A 84 7.52 -8.81 7.51
N THR A 85 8.70 -8.47 8.04
CA THR A 85 9.24 -7.11 8.06
C THR A 85 10.71 -7.14 7.64
N ARG A 86 11.18 -6.04 7.03
CA ARG A 86 12.61 -5.86 6.75
C ARG A 86 12.98 -4.39 6.76
N ASP A 87 14.17 -4.10 7.29
CA ASP A 87 14.79 -2.79 7.26
C ASP A 87 15.97 -2.82 6.30
N PHE A 88 15.93 -1.96 5.27
CA PHE A 88 16.99 -1.82 4.26
C PHE A 88 17.93 -0.67 4.59
N VAL A 89 17.54 0.25 5.49
CA VAL A 89 18.38 1.36 5.95
C VAL A 89 19.33 0.88 7.02
N ASN A 90 18.81 0.14 8.01
CA ASN A 90 19.60 -0.40 9.12
C ASN A 90 19.09 -1.78 9.53
N SER A 91 19.78 -2.82 9.10
CA SER A 91 19.39 -4.21 9.38
C SER A 91 19.36 -4.60 10.87
N HIS A 92 19.82 -3.72 11.77
CA HIS A 92 19.84 -3.93 13.21
C HIS A 92 18.78 -3.12 13.95
N SER A 93 18.01 -2.27 13.26
CA SER A 93 16.94 -1.49 13.88
C SER A 93 15.65 -2.29 13.95
N ASP A 94 14.72 -1.78 14.76
CA ASP A 94 13.36 -2.27 14.85
C ASP A 94 12.44 -1.29 14.10
N ILE A 95 11.85 -1.70 13.00
CA ILE A 95 10.96 -0.86 12.19
C ILE A 95 9.78 -0.29 12.99
N TYR A 96 9.42 -0.93 14.11
CA TYR A 96 8.36 -0.47 15.01
C TYR A 96 8.82 0.60 16.00
N ALA A 97 10.12 0.88 16.09
CA ALA A 97 10.69 2.00 16.83
C ALA A 97 11.02 3.20 15.94
N GLU A 98 10.93 3.03 14.62
CA GLU A 98 11.25 4.02 13.61
C GLU A 98 10.04 4.95 13.31
N ASN A 99 10.10 5.76 12.25
CA ASN A 99 9.09 6.76 11.91
C ASN A 99 7.65 6.22 11.89
N TYR A 100 6.70 7.06 12.25
CA TYR A 100 5.26 6.70 12.28
C TYR A 100 4.55 6.81 10.92
N HIS A 101 5.22 7.34 9.88
CA HIS A 101 4.57 7.63 8.59
C HIS A 101 4.00 6.37 7.94
N GLY A 102 4.81 5.32 7.79
CA GLY A 102 4.35 4.05 7.21
C GLY A 102 3.24 3.36 8.02
N MET A 103 3.22 3.54 9.35
CA MET A 103 2.09 3.07 10.16
C MET A 103 0.78 3.80 9.79
N LYS A 104 0.83 5.12 9.52
CA LYS A 104 -0.34 5.86 9.05
C LYS A 104 -0.78 5.41 7.66
N VAL A 105 0.15 5.23 6.73
CA VAL A 105 -0.10 4.69 5.40
C VAL A 105 -0.73 3.31 5.49
N LEU A 106 -0.14 2.42 6.28
CA LEU A 106 -0.65 1.07 6.53
C LEU A 106 -2.10 1.11 7.06
N SER A 107 -2.43 2.07 7.93
CA SER A 107 -3.78 2.18 8.51
C SER A 107 -4.87 2.45 7.47
N CYS A 108 -4.54 3.11 6.37
CA CYS A 108 -5.47 3.36 5.28
C CYS A 108 -5.87 2.09 4.53
N MET A 109 -5.04 1.05 4.60
CA MET A 109 -5.25 -0.22 3.91
C MET A 109 -5.61 -1.36 4.86
N ALA A 110 -4.78 -1.61 5.87
CA ALA A 110 -4.80 -2.80 6.71
C ALA A 110 -5.66 -2.70 7.97
N ALA A 111 -6.03 -1.50 8.40
CA ALA A 111 -6.85 -1.35 9.62
C ALA A 111 -8.12 -2.19 9.50
N ASN A 112 -8.43 -2.97 10.56
CA ASN A 112 -9.61 -3.86 10.58
C ASN A 112 -10.27 -3.87 11.95
N LYS A 113 -10.71 -2.68 12.40
CA LYS A 113 -11.47 -2.54 13.65
C LYS A 113 -12.82 -1.90 13.37
N PRO A 114 -13.88 -2.70 13.17
CA PRO A 114 -15.22 -2.19 12.89
C PRO A 114 -15.67 -1.13 13.90
N ASN A 115 -16.32 -0.09 13.39
CA ASN A 115 -16.81 1.10 14.11
C ASN A 115 -15.71 2.03 14.65
N VAL A 116 -14.44 1.74 14.37
CA VAL A 116 -13.29 2.60 14.72
C VAL A 116 -12.55 3.02 13.47
N LEU A 117 -11.95 2.06 12.76
CA LEU A 117 -11.22 2.30 11.52
C LEU A 117 -11.17 1.00 10.71
N VAL A 118 -11.63 1.02 9.46
CA VAL A 118 -11.49 -0.09 8.52
C VAL A 118 -10.91 0.45 7.21
N GLY A 119 -9.77 -0.09 6.82
CA GLY A 119 -9.03 0.29 5.62
C GLY A 119 -9.61 -0.31 4.33
N THR A 120 -8.89 -0.10 3.23
CA THR A 120 -9.32 -0.52 1.88
C THR A 120 -9.09 -1.99 1.59
N ALA A 121 -8.09 -2.63 2.22
CA ALA A 121 -7.72 -4.02 2.02
C ALA A 121 -7.49 -4.77 3.36
N PRO A 122 -8.50 -4.77 4.28
CA PRO A 122 -8.32 -5.25 5.66
C PRO A 122 -8.13 -6.77 5.77
N GLU A 123 -8.23 -7.52 4.67
CA GLU A 123 -8.07 -8.98 4.61
C GLU A 123 -6.89 -9.39 3.70
N ALA A 124 -6.06 -8.44 3.27
CA ALA A 124 -4.82 -8.73 2.56
C ALA A 124 -3.71 -9.17 3.53
N SER A 125 -2.69 -9.83 2.97
CA SER A 125 -1.44 -10.17 3.68
C SER A 125 -0.42 -9.07 3.45
N TYR A 126 0.36 -8.70 4.45
CA TYR A 126 1.24 -7.53 4.41
C TYR A 126 2.70 -7.84 4.64
N TRP A 127 3.58 -7.20 3.86
CA TRP A 127 5.00 -7.01 4.11
C TRP A 127 5.25 -5.56 4.50
N LEU A 128 6.01 -5.31 5.58
CA LEU A 128 6.37 -3.96 6.02
C LEU A 128 7.88 -3.78 5.80
N LEU A 129 8.24 -2.87 4.91
CA LEU A 129 9.60 -2.69 4.42
C LEU A 129 10.04 -1.25 4.66
N ARG A 130 11.10 -1.05 5.45
CA ARG A 130 11.67 0.28 5.64
C ARG A 130 12.78 0.53 4.64
N SER A 131 12.70 1.62 3.90
CA SER A 131 13.69 2.05 2.90
C SER A 131 14.11 3.51 3.04
N GLU A 132 13.56 4.24 4.01
CA GLU A 132 13.82 5.67 4.18
C GLU A 132 14.32 5.99 5.58
N ASP A 133 15.29 6.91 5.65
CA ASP A 133 15.80 7.51 6.87
C ASP A 133 15.26 8.94 7.00
N ASP A 134 14.22 9.13 7.83
CA ASP A 134 13.53 10.41 8.02
C ASP A 134 14.43 11.54 8.57
N ASP A 135 15.62 11.22 9.04
CA ASP A 135 16.60 12.21 9.54
C ASP A 135 17.44 12.84 8.41
N THR A 136 17.48 12.22 7.23
CA THR A 136 18.29 12.66 6.08
C THR A 136 17.55 12.43 4.76
N GLU A 137 17.90 13.19 3.74
CA GLU A 137 17.39 13.00 2.38
C GLU A 137 18.58 12.77 1.44
N GLN A 138 18.95 11.50 1.24
CA GLN A 138 20.16 11.12 0.53
C GLN A 138 19.82 10.28 -0.72
N PRO A 139 20.58 10.41 -1.84
CA PRO A 139 20.35 9.58 -3.03
C PRO A 139 20.40 8.06 -2.79
N VAL A 140 21.11 7.62 -1.74
CA VAL A 140 21.21 6.19 -1.38
C VAL A 140 19.85 5.59 -0.99
N GLU A 141 18.88 6.40 -0.63
CA GLU A 141 17.53 5.92 -0.29
C GLU A 141 16.81 5.35 -1.52
N GLU A 142 17.12 5.82 -2.73
CA GLU A 142 16.66 5.17 -3.95
C GLU A 142 17.23 3.74 -4.11
N ASP A 143 18.47 3.50 -3.67
CA ASP A 143 19.06 2.15 -3.66
C ASP A 143 18.34 1.25 -2.64
N TYR A 144 18.08 1.76 -1.41
CA TYR A 144 17.31 1.03 -0.41
C TYR A 144 15.90 0.71 -0.88
N TRP A 145 15.26 1.67 -1.56
CA TRP A 145 13.93 1.46 -2.13
C TRP A 145 13.94 0.41 -3.24
N ALA A 146 14.94 0.45 -4.14
CA ALA A 146 15.08 -0.53 -5.20
C ALA A 146 15.33 -1.93 -4.63
N GLU A 147 16.16 -2.06 -3.59
CA GLU A 147 16.39 -3.33 -2.88
C GLU A 147 15.11 -3.85 -2.20
N ALA A 148 14.32 -2.96 -1.60
CA ALA A 148 13.02 -3.32 -1.01
C ALA A 148 12.04 -3.81 -2.09
N LEU A 149 12.03 -3.18 -3.27
CA LEU A 149 11.19 -3.58 -4.38
C LEU A 149 11.62 -4.95 -4.97
N GLU A 150 12.92 -5.18 -5.12
CA GLU A 150 13.45 -6.49 -5.55
C GLU A 150 13.09 -7.60 -4.56
N PHE A 151 13.18 -7.30 -3.26
CA PHE A 151 12.72 -8.21 -2.22
C PHE A 151 11.23 -8.50 -2.38
N ALA A 152 10.38 -7.48 -2.55
CA ALA A 152 8.94 -7.65 -2.74
C ALA A 152 8.60 -8.53 -3.95
N ASP A 153 9.31 -8.35 -5.09
CA ASP A 153 9.19 -9.24 -6.26
C ASP A 153 9.59 -10.69 -5.91
N SER A 154 10.69 -10.85 -5.19
CA SER A 154 11.24 -12.17 -4.84
C SER A 154 10.32 -13.01 -3.95
N VAL A 155 9.53 -12.37 -3.08
CA VAL A 155 8.59 -13.05 -2.17
C VAL A 155 7.18 -13.15 -2.75
N GLY A 156 6.95 -12.64 -3.95
CA GLY A 156 5.70 -12.81 -4.69
C GLY A 156 4.61 -11.82 -4.32
N VAL A 157 4.96 -10.58 -3.99
CA VAL A 157 4.02 -9.49 -3.73
C VAL A 157 3.22 -9.16 -5.00
N ASP A 158 1.92 -8.89 -4.83
CA ASP A 158 1.03 -8.48 -5.92
C ASP A 158 0.98 -6.96 -6.10
N VAL A 159 0.99 -6.23 -4.97
CA VAL A 159 0.84 -4.77 -4.94
C VAL A 159 1.91 -4.17 -4.03
N VAL A 160 2.60 -3.17 -4.52
CA VAL A 160 3.51 -2.34 -3.72
C VAL A 160 2.90 -0.96 -3.55
N ASN A 161 2.73 -0.53 -2.29
CA ASN A 161 2.42 0.85 -1.95
C ASN A 161 3.67 1.53 -1.43
N THR A 162 4.01 2.66 -2.02
CA THR A 162 5.08 3.53 -1.54
C THR A 162 4.55 4.96 -1.50
N SER A 163 4.68 5.62 -0.35
CA SER A 163 4.24 7.00 -0.17
C SER A 163 5.47 7.91 0.00
N LEU A 164 6.45 7.69 -0.86
CA LEU A 164 7.77 8.32 -0.90
C LEU A 164 8.02 8.92 -2.28
N GLY A 165 8.94 9.86 -2.36
CA GLY A 165 9.36 10.42 -3.64
C GLY A 165 10.59 11.30 -3.46
N TYR A 166 11.57 11.15 -4.35
CA TYR A 166 12.87 11.82 -4.27
C TYR A 166 12.97 12.91 -5.33
N TYR A 167 13.21 14.13 -4.90
CA TYR A 167 13.34 15.29 -5.77
C TYR A 167 14.41 16.25 -5.28
N GLU A 168 14.40 16.57 -3.98
CA GLU A 168 15.36 17.44 -3.30
C GLU A 168 16.15 16.62 -2.28
N PHE A 169 17.46 16.79 -2.28
CA PHE A 169 18.37 16.09 -1.38
C PHE A 169 19.10 17.09 -0.48
N ASP A 170 19.65 16.63 0.64
CA ASP A 170 20.46 17.44 1.56
C ASP A 170 21.64 18.11 0.83
N ASP A 171 22.30 17.39 -0.07
CA ASP A 171 23.19 17.97 -1.04
C ASP A 171 22.41 18.46 -2.27
N THR A 172 22.10 19.76 -2.30
CA THR A 172 21.29 20.35 -3.38
C THR A 172 21.91 20.23 -4.77
N THR A 173 23.19 19.84 -4.89
CA THR A 173 23.82 19.55 -6.18
C THR A 173 23.33 18.25 -6.79
N MET A 174 22.74 17.38 -5.98
CA MET A 174 22.16 16.10 -6.38
C MET A 174 20.67 16.19 -6.74
N ASN A 175 20.04 17.36 -6.51
CA ASN A 175 18.61 17.55 -6.79
C ASN A 175 18.24 17.22 -8.24
N TYR A 176 17.12 16.54 -8.41
CA TYR A 176 16.55 16.33 -9.75
C TYR A 176 15.99 17.64 -10.30
N ARG A 177 16.06 17.80 -11.61
CA ARG A 177 15.39 18.88 -12.31
C ARG A 177 14.03 18.39 -12.75
N TYR A 178 13.09 19.29 -12.93
CA TYR A 178 11.74 18.94 -13.41
C TYR A 178 11.74 18.05 -14.68
N ARG A 179 12.69 18.27 -15.59
CA ARG A 179 12.87 17.46 -16.81
C ARG A 179 13.36 16.03 -16.54
N ASP A 180 13.96 15.81 -15.38
CA ASP A 180 14.52 14.51 -14.98
C ASP A 180 13.42 13.63 -14.35
N LEU A 181 12.22 14.20 -14.06
CA LEU A 181 11.05 13.51 -13.56
C LEU A 181 10.24 12.92 -14.74
N ASP A 182 10.87 12.13 -15.58
CA ASP A 182 10.31 11.56 -16.81
C ASP A 182 9.87 10.09 -16.67
N GLY A 183 9.98 9.52 -15.47
CA GLY A 183 9.65 8.13 -15.19
C GLY A 183 10.77 7.13 -15.53
N HIS A 184 11.94 7.62 -15.97
CA HIS A 184 13.06 6.77 -16.40
C HIS A 184 14.40 7.19 -15.81
N TYR A 185 14.57 8.48 -15.47
CA TYR A 185 15.87 9.03 -15.09
C TYR A 185 16.31 8.57 -13.69
N SER A 186 15.47 8.66 -12.68
CA SER A 186 15.82 8.23 -11.33
C SER A 186 15.87 6.70 -11.22
N LEU A 187 16.70 6.20 -10.31
CA LEU A 187 16.80 4.78 -10.03
C LEU A 187 15.46 4.21 -9.57
N MET A 188 14.75 4.94 -8.71
CA MET A 188 13.42 4.56 -8.25
C MET A 188 12.43 4.39 -9.42
N SER A 189 12.35 5.37 -10.33
CA SER A 189 11.44 5.31 -11.48
C SER A 189 11.79 4.17 -12.44
N HIS A 190 13.09 3.96 -12.68
CA HIS A 190 13.55 2.87 -13.54
C HIS A 190 13.22 1.50 -12.94
N SER A 191 13.50 1.31 -11.65
CA SER A 191 13.19 0.07 -10.91
C SER A 191 11.68 -0.21 -10.87
N ALA A 192 10.87 0.85 -10.66
CA ALA A 192 9.40 0.75 -10.71
C ALA A 192 8.91 0.24 -12.07
N SER A 193 9.45 0.77 -13.17
CA SER A 193 9.10 0.33 -14.53
C SER A 193 9.44 -1.14 -14.75
N LEU A 194 10.63 -1.59 -14.33
CA LEU A 194 11.04 -2.99 -14.44
C LEU A 194 10.15 -3.94 -13.62
N ALA A 195 9.74 -3.52 -12.41
CA ALA A 195 8.85 -4.32 -11.56
C ALA A 195 7.44 -4.41 -12.16
N ALA A 196 6.94 -3.31 -12.74
CA ALA A 196 5.65 -3.30 -13.44
C ALA A 196 5.66 -4.25 -14.64
N ASP A 197 6.74 -4.30 -15.41
CA ASP A 197 6.89 -5.24 -16.54
C ASP A 197 6.86 -6.71 -16.09
N LYS A 198 7.27 -7.00 -14.86
CA LYS A 198 7.14 -8.32 -14.23
C LYS A 198 5.73 -8.60 -13.73
N GLY A 199 4.87 -7.57 -13.66
CA GLY A 199 3.44 -7.65 -13.29
C GLY A 199 3.11 -7.27 -11.86
N LEU A 200 3.99 -6.59 -11.14
CA LEU A 200 3.65 -5.95 -9.87
C LEU A 200 2.78 -4.72 -10.15
N VAL A 201 1.81 -4.48 -9.29
CA VAL A 201 1.06 -3.22 -9.29
C VAL A 201 1.76 -2.26 -8.32
N LEU A 202 2.30 -1.18 -8.86
CA LEU A 202 2.98 -0.15 -8.05
C LEU A 202 2.07 1.07 -7.90
N VAL A 203 2.00 1.58 -6.68
CA VAL A 203 1.25 2.78 -6.31
C VAL A 203 2.18 3.69 -5.50
N CYS A 204 2.47 4.87 -6.07
CA CYS A 204 3.26 5.94 -5.46
C CYS A 204 2.41 7.19 -5.27
#